data_ab8a4a2c84797bbc383b957200aa40f6
#
_entry.id   ab8a4a2c84797bbc383b957200aa40f6
#
_cell.length_a   1.000
_cell.length_b   1.000
_cell.length_c   1.000
_cell.angle_alpha   90.00
_cell.angle_beta   90.00
_cell.angle_gamma   90.00
#
_symmetry.space_group_name_H-M   'P 1'
#
loop_
_entity.id
_entity.type
_entity.pdbx_description
1 polymer ?
#
loop_
_entity_poly.entity_id
_entity_poly.type
_entity_poly.pdbx_seq_one_letter_code
_entity_poly.pdbx_strand_id
1 'polypeptide(L)'
;LIVYPLTKKSYQSTAAMQKIQPELATIRDKYKNNPQKLNQAQMQLYKKKGVNPLGGCLPMLIQMPLLFALFVVFRTTIELRAEPFIWWIKDLSTPDAVVNLPFHIPIYGSHVAILPIFMVVSMFIQQRMMSGGVAQQPQQKTMQYFMTAFFFLMFNSFPSGLNLYYTLFNVLTILQQKLIPNTDTAEAA
;
A
#
# COMPACT_ATOMS: atom_id res chain seq x y z
N LEU A 1 2.75 19.82 -5.50
CA LEU A 1 3.55 20.69 -4.60
C LEU A 1 3.00 20.68 -3.16
N ILE A 2 1.70 20.80 -2.95
CA ILE A 2 1.07 20.83 -1.60
C ILE A 2 1.27 19.52 -0.82
N VAL A 3 1.25 18.39 -1.51
CA VAL A 3 1.39 17.05 -0.90
C VAL A 3 2.85 16.70 -0.58
N TYR A 4 3.82 17.36 -1.23
CA TYR A 4 5.25 17.05 -1.09
C TYR A 4 5.78 17.14 0.35
N PRO A 5 5.55 18.21 1.14
CA PRO A 5 6.05 18.29 2.50
C PRO A 5 5.44 17.23 3.43
N LEU A 6 4.18 16.86 3.17
CA LEU A 6 3.47 15.83 3.93
C LEU A 6 4.02 14.44 3.61
N THR A 7 4.26 14.16 2.34
CA THR A 7 4.88 12.93 1.86
C THR A 7 6.31 12.81 2.39
N LYS A 8 7.10 13.88 2.37
CA LYS A 8 8.47 13.91 2.92
C LYS A 8 8.46 13.54 4.42
N LYS A 9 7.58 14.15 5.23
CA LYS A 9 7.44 13.81 6.65
C LYS A 9 7.03 12.34 6.88
N SER A 10 6.16 11.81 6.06
CA SER A 10 5.73 10.41 6.12
C SER A 10 6.89 9.46 5.80
N TYR A 11 7.68 9.73 4.77
CA TYR A 11 8.88 8.94 4.45
C TYR A 11 9.93 9.01 5.57
N GLN A 12 10.18 10.18 6.15
CA GLN A 12 11.09 10.33 7.29
C GLN A 12 10.61 9.51 8.51
N SER A 13 9.32 9.55 8.81
CA SER A 13 8.74 8.74 9.88
C SER A 13 8.86 7.25 9.62
N THR A 14 8.65 6.82 8.37
CA THR A 14 8.82 5.41 7.96
C THR A 14 10.28 4.98 8.05
N ALA A 15 11.22 5.79 7.61
CA ALA A 15 12.66 5.52 7.72
C ALA A 15 13.12 5.44 9.18
N ALA A 16 12.64 6.33 10.05
CA ALA A 16 12.89 6.28 11.49
C ALA A 16 12.32 5.00 12.11
N MET A 17 11.14 4.57 11.69
CA MET A 17 10.53 3.31 12.12
C MET A 17 11.37 2.10 11.70
N GLN A 18 11.93 2.11 10.48
CA GLN A 18 12.82 1.05 10.00
C GLN A 18 14.10 0.93 10.87
N LYS A 19 14.69 2.04 11.29
CA LYS A 19 15.89 2.06 12.13
C LYS A 19 15.69 1.40 13.50
N ILE A 20 14.51 1.51 14.09
CA ILE A 20 14.20 0.93 15.42
C ILE A 20 13.66 -0.51 15.34
N GLN A 21 13.48 -1.06 14.16
CA GLN A 21 12.98 -2.43 13.96
C GLN A 21 13.81 -3.50 14.70
N PRO A 22 15.16 -3.49 14.69
CA PRO A 22 15.95 -4.49 15.43
C PRO A 22 15.70 -4.42 16.94
N GLU A 23 15.54 -3.20 17.51
CA GLU A 23 15.20 -3.04 18.93
C GLU A 23 13.79 -3.54 19.24
N LEU A 24 12.85 -3.32 18.32
CA LEU A 24 11.49 -3.86 18.42
C LEU A 24 11.48 -5.39 18.38
N ALA A 25 12.33 -6.01 17.56
CA ALA A 25 12.47 -7.47 17.51
C ALA A 25 12.94 -8.03 18.86
N THR A 26 13.94 -7.41 19.48
CA THR A 26 14.45 -7.80 20.80
C THR A 26 13.39 -7.69 21.90
N ILE A 27 12.62 -6.60 21.90
CA ILE A 27 11.51 -6.43 22.86
C ILE A 27 10.44 -7.50 22.66
N ARG A 28 10.17 -7.86 21.41
CA ARG A 28 9.20 -8.87 21.04
C ARG A 28 9.60 -10.26 21.54
N ASP A 29 10.84 -10.63 21.35
CA ASP A 29 11.37 -11.91 21.84
C ASP A 29 11.34 -11.98 23.36
N LYS A 30 11.65 -10.86 24.03
CA LYS A 30 11.63 -10.77 25.50
C LYS A 30 10.22 -10.90 26.09
N TYR A 31 9.21 -10.36 25.45
CA TYR A 31 7.84 -10.30 25.98
C TYR A 31 6.83 -11.15 25.17
N LYS A 32 7.30 -12.18 24.47
CA LYS A 32 6.51 -13.04 23.57
C LYS A 32 5.25 -13.61 24.22
N ASN A 33 5.31 -13.94 25.53
CA ASN A 33 4.23 -14.56 26.27
C ASN A 33 3.32 -13.55 27.00
N ASN A 34 3.57 -12.25 26.88
CA ASN A 34 2.78 -11.23 27.56
C ASN A 34 2.47 -10.05 26.65
N PRO A 35 1.32 -10.09 25.93
CA PRO A 35 0.93 -9.07 24.95
C PRO A 35 0.82 -7.66 25.56
N GLN A 36 0.38 -7.54 26.79
CA GLN A 36 0.23 -6.25 27.45
C GLN A 36 1.58 -5.58 27.72
N LYS A 37 2.54 -6.34 28.28
CA LYS A 37 3.90 -5.84 28.51
C LYS A 37 4.63 -5.56 27.19
N LEU A 38 4.38 -6.37 26.15
CA LEU A 38 4.90 -6.13 24.82
C LEU A 38 4.45 -4.78 24.28
N ASN A 39 3.14 -4.51 24.30
CA ASN A 39 2.59 -3.25 23.81
C ASN A 39 3.12 -2.04 24.60
N GLN A 40 3.22 -2.16 25.92
CA GLN A 40 3.78 -1.09 26.77
C GLN A 40 5.25 -0.82 26.44
N ALA A 41 6.07 -1.86 26.32
CA ALA A 41 7.49 -1.73 25.98
C ALA A 41 7.70 -1.14 24.59
N GLN A 42 6.89 -1.53 23.60
CA GLN A 42 6.92 -0.93 22.26
C GLN A 42 6.57 0.55 22.30
N MET A 43 5.51 0.94 23.01
CA MET A 43 5.12 2.35 23.13
C MET A 43 6.17 3.19 23.86
N GLN A 44 6.83 2.62 24.87
CA GLN A 44 7.96 3.26 25.55
C GLN A 44 9.15 3.46 24.60
N LEU A 45 9.47 2.47 23.77
CA LEU A 45 10.53 2.59 22.77
C LEU A 45 10.22 3.69 21.76
N TYR A 46 8.98 3.74 21.23
CA TYR A 46 8.55 4.80 20.30
C TYR A 46 8.70 6.18 20.93
N LYS A 47 8.25 6.36 22.16
CA LYS A 47 8.40 7.63 22.92
C LYS A 47 9.88 7.99 23.13
N LYS A 48 10.70 7.00 23.55
CA LYS A 48 12.14 7.22 23.81
C LYS A 48 12.90 7.63 22.54
N LYS A 49 12.53 7.08 21.39
CA LYS A 49 13.18 7.38 20.09
C LYS A 49 12.52 8.55 19.33
N GLY A 50 11.45 9.12 19.88
CA GLY A 50 10.70 10.20 19.20
C GLY A 50 10.03 9.79 17.89
N VAL A 51 9.78 8.49 17.70
CA VAL A 51 9.19 7.95 16.47
C VAL A 51 7.67 7.82 16.63
N ASN A 52 6.94 8.40 15.67
CA ASN A 52 5.47 8.28 15.66
C ASN A 52 5.03 7.10 14.79
N PRO A 53 4.42 6.05 15.37
CA PRO A 53 3.94 4.89 14.59
C PRO A 53 2.82 5.24 13.60
N LEU A 54 2.08 6.33 13.84
CA LEU A 54 1.02 6.79 12.96
C LEU A 54 1.55 7.50 11.71
N GLY A 55 2.81 7.92 11.68
CA GLY A 55 3.41 8.56 10.51
C GLY A 55 3.46 7.67 9.27
N GLY A 56 3.58 6.36 9.46
CA GLY A 56 3.58 5.38 8.37
C GLY A 56 2.20 5.13 7.73
N CYS A 57 1.10 5.38 8.44
CA CYS A 57 -0.25 5.19 7.88
C CYS A 57 -0.84 6.49 7.27
N LEU A 58 -0.18 7.63 7.44
CA LEU A 58 -0.65 8.93 6.92
C LEU A 58 -0.89 8.93 5.40
N PRO A 59 -0.03 8.33 4.55
CA PRO A 59 -0.31 8.21 3.12
C PRO A 59 -1.62 7.49 2.84
N MET A 60 -1.93 6.44 3.59
CA MET A 60 -3.17 5.66 3.42
C MET A 60 -4.41 6.51 3.74
N LEU A 61 -4.37 7.33 4.78
CA LEU A 61 -5.49 8.22 5.14
C LEU A 61 -5.76 9.27 4.07
N ILE A 62 -4.70 9.83 3.46
CA ILE A 62 -4.84 10.80 2.36
C ILE A 62 -5.32 10.10 1.08
N GLN A 63 -4.91 8.86 0.89
CA GLN A 63 -5.25 8.06 -0.28
C GLN A 63 -6.73 7.70 -0.36
N MET A 64 -7.43 7.53 0.79
CA MET A 64 -8.84 7.13 0.80
C MET A 64 -9.78 8.14 0.10
N PRO A 65 -9.74 9.45 0.40
CA PRO A 65 -10.54 10.43 -0.33
C PRO A 65 -10.18 10.49 -1.82
N LEU A 66 -8.89 10.37 -2.15
CA LEU A 66 -8.42 10.35 -3.53
C LEU A 66 -8.93 9.11 -4.28
N LEU A 67 -8.88 7.94 -3.64
CA LEU A 67 -9.43 6.70 -4.20
C LEU A 67 -10.90 6.86 -4.56
N PHE A 68 -11.69 7.41 -3.63
CA PHE A 68 -13.11 7.60 -3.84
C PHE A 68 -13.39 8.61 -4.97
N ALA A 69 -12.67 9.73 -4.99
CA ALA A 69 -12.80 10.72 -6.05
C ALA A 69 -12.46 10.12 -7.44
N LEU A 70 -11.35 9.40 -7.55
CA LEU A 70 -10.96 8.74 -8.80
C LEU A 70 -11.96 7.65 -9.23
N PHE A 71 -12.48 6.88 -8.28
CA PHE A 71 -13.52 5.89 -8.56
C PHE A 71 -14.77 6.52 -9.17
N VAL A 72 -15.22 7.64 -8.61
CA VAL A 72 -16.35 8.40 -9.16
C VAL A 72 -16.02 8.91 -10.57
N VAL A 73 -14.87 9.55 -10.76
CA VAL A 73 -14.42 10.08 -12.06
C VAL A 73 -14.40 8.98 -13.11
N PHE A 74 -13.74 7.85 -12.88
CA PHE A 74 -13.65 6.77 -13.87
C PHE A 74 -15.00 6.11 -14.19
N ARG A 75 -15.98 6.17 -13.29
CA ARG A 75 -17.32 5.63 -13.54
C ARG A 75 -18.27 6.61 -14.21
N THR A 76 -18.11 7.92 -13.99
CA THR A 76 -19.06 8.94 -14.44
C THR A 76 -18.60 9.72 -15.65
N THR A 77 -17.29 9.76 -15.93
CA THR A 77 -16.75 10.51 -17.07
C THR A 77 -17.04 9.80 -18.38
N ILE A 78 -17.80 10.47 -19.23
CA ILE A 78 -18.26 9.92 -20.51
C ILE A 78 -17.09 9.72 -21.47
N GLU A 79 -16.11 10.60 -21.44
CA GLU A 79 -14.92 10.55 -22.32
C GLU A 79 -14.06 9.30 -22.09
N LEU A 80 -14.18 8.66 -20.94
CA LEU A 80 -13.44 7.42 -20.62
C LEU A 80 -14.21 6.15 -21.02
N ARG A 81 -15.47 6.29 -21.41
CA ARG A 81 -16.28 5.16 -21.84
C ARG A 81 -15.91 4.70 -23.23
N ALA A 82 -15.69 3.38 -23.35
CA ALA A 82 -15.31 2.74 -24.62
C ALA A 82 -14.04 3.30 -25.27
N GLU A 83 -13.25 4.09 -24.54
CA GLU A 83 -11.93 4.52 -25.01
C GLU A 83 -10.91 3.41 -24.79
N PRO A 84 -10.35 2.84 -25.87
CA PRO A 84 -9.31 1.85 -25.79
C PRO A 84 -7.99 2.53 -25.37
N PHE A 85 -7.27 1.88 -24.45
CA PHE A 85 -5.98 2.41 -24.01
C PHE A 85 -4.80 1.67 -24.67
N ILE A 86 -4.48 0.47 -24.20
CA ILE A 86 -3.37 -0.32 -24.76
C ILE A 86 -3.76 -1.81 -24.70
N TRP A 87 -3.46 -2.56 -25.78
CA TRP A 87 -3.60 -4.01 -25.90
C TRP A 87 -5.01 -4.50 -25.57
N TRP A 88 -5.18 -5.18 -24.43
CA TRP A 88 -6.45 -5.79 -24.01
C TRP A 88 -7.40 -4.82 -23.30
N ILE A 89 -6.98 -3.62 -22.94
CA ILE A 89 -7.81 -2.62 -22.26
C ILE A 89 -8.64 -1.89 -23.31
N LYS A 90 -9.88 -2.30 -23.45
CA LYS A 90 -10.83 -1.75 -24.46
C LYS A 90 -11.68 -0.62 -23.92
N ASP A 91 -11.80 -0.51 -22.59
CA ASP A 91 -12.63 0.48 -21.92
C ASP A 91 -12.06 0.77 -20.53
N LEU A 92 -11.71 2.03 -20.27
CA LEU A 92 -11.15 2.46 -19.00
C LEU A 92 -12.20 2.57 -17.89
N SER A 93 -13.48 2.63 -18.23
CA SER A 93 -14.57 2.75 -17.27
C SER A 93 -15.09 1.40 -16.75
N THR A 94 -14.72 0.30 -17.39
CA THR A 94 -15.11 -1.07 -17.03
C THR A 94 -13.90 -1.88 -16.55
N PRO A 95 -14.11 -3.00 -15.83
CA PRO A 95 -13.02 -3.94 -15.51
C PRO A 95 -12.37 -4.51 -16.76
N ASP A 96 -11.04 -4.73 -16.73
CA ASP A 96 -10.27 -5.33 -17.83
C ASP A 96 -10.44 -6.87 -17.88
N ALA A 97 -11.66 -7.33 -18.11
CA ALA A 97 -12.00 -8.75 -18.16
C ALA A 97 -11.30 -9.44 -19.34
N VAL A 98 -10.30 -10.29 -19.06
CA VAL A 98 -9.59 -11.08 -20.08
C VAL A 98 -10.20 -12.45 -20.23
N VAL A 99 -10.65 -13.05 -19.13
CA VAL A 99 -11.29 -14.36 -19.10
C VAL A 99 -12.60 -14.27 -18.35
N ASN A 100 -13.67 -14.75 -18.95
CA ASN A 100 -14.96 -14.89 -18.29
C ASN A 100 -15.06 -16.28 -17.67
N LEU A 101 -15.43 -16.35 -16.40
CA LEU A 101 -15.64 -17.59 -15.67
C LEU A 101 -17.09 -18.07 -15.89
N PRO A 102 -17.33 -19.38 -16.01
CA PRO A 102 -18.68 -19.94 -16.15
C PRO A 102 -19.51 -19.87 -14.86
N PHE A 103 -18.93 -19.41 -13.75
CA PHE A 103 -19.57 -19.27 -12.45
C PHE A 103 -19.27 -17.92 -11.83
N HIS A 104 -20.18 -17.43 -11.00
CA HIS A 104 -20.04 -16.16 -10.28
C HIS A 104 -19.45 -16.40 -8.88
N ILE A 105 -18.30 -15.77 -8.60
CA ILE A 105 -17.69 -15.79 -7.27
C ILE A 105 -18.19 -14.56 -6.51
N PRO A 106 -18.78 -14.72 -5.32
CA PRO A 106 -19.19 -13.58 -4.51
C PRO A 106 -18.01 -12.61 -4.26
N ILE A 107 -18.24 -11.30 -4.44
CA ILE A 107 -17.26 -10.21 -4.28
C ILE A 107 -16.26 -10.11 -5.45
N TYR A 108 -15.80 -11.23 -6.00
CA TYR A 108 -14.83 -11.26 -7.09
C TYR A 108 -15.47 -11.00 -8.46
N GLY A 109 -16.66 -11.55 -8.70
CA GLY A 109 -17.36 -11.47 -9.97
C GLY A 109 -17.24 -12.73 -10.83
N SER A 110 -17.57 -12.61 -12.12
CA SER A 110 -17.53 -13.69 -13.11
C SER A 110 -16.42 -13.53 -14.16
N HIS A 111 -15.41 -12.71 -13.87
CA HIS A 111 -14.32 -12.42 -14.80
C HIS A 111 -12.99 -12.33 -14.07
N VAL A 112 -11.90 -12.58 -14.78
CA VAL A 112 -10.54 -12.38 -14.29
C VAL A 112 -9.97 -11.18 -15.00
N ALA A 113 -9.55 -10.18 -14.21
CA ALA A 113 -8.87 -8.99 -14.67
C ALA A 113 -7.37 -9.10 -14.42
N ILE A 114 -6.54 -8.60 -15.35
CA ILE A 114 -5.07 -8.66 -15.24
C ILE A 114 -4.52 -7.46 -14.47
N LEU A 115 -5.06 -6.27 -14.66
CA LEU A 115 -4.57 -5.06 -13.98
C LEU A 115 -4.61 -5.16 -12.44
N PRO A 116 -5.63 -5.71 -11.79
CA PRO A 116 -5.62 -5.94 -10.35
C PRO A 116 -4.47 -6.83 -9.90
N ILE A 117 -4.04 -7.80 -10.71
CA ILE A 117 -2.90 -8.66 -10.40
C ILE A 117 -1.61 -7.83 -10.37
N PHE A 118 -1.36 -7.03 -11.41
CA PHE A 118 -0.20 -6.13 -11.45
C PHE A 118 -0.24 -5.11 -10.31
N MET A 119 -1.40 -4.56 -10.00
CA MET A 119 -1.58 -3.64 -8.89
C MET A 119 -1.19 -4.29 -7.56
N VAL A 120 -1.71 -5.50 -7.28
CA VAL A 120 -1.43 -6.22 -6.03
C VAL A 120 0.04 -6.62 -5.92
N VAL A 121 0.65 -7.08 -7.01
CA VAL A 121 2.09 -7.41 -7.04
C VAL A 121 2.93 -6.16 -6.77
N SER A 122 2.65 -5.03 -7.43
CA SER A 122 3.36 -3.78 -7.20
C SER A 122 3.17 -3.26 -5.78
N MET A 123 1.95 -3.34 -5.23
CA MET A 123 1.63 -2.98 -3.86
C MET A 123 2.39 -3.87 -2.86
N PHE A 124 2.49 -5.18 -3.11
CA PHE A 124 3.22 -6.10 -2.26
C PHE A 124 4.72 -5.80 -2.24
N ILE A 125 5.31 -5.50 -3.41
CA ILE A 125 6.72 -5.09 -3.51
C ILE A 125 6.95 -3.81 -2.72
N GLN A 126 6.08 -2.81 -2.90
CA GLN A 126 6.17 -1.54 -2.18
C GLN A 126 6.07 -1.73 -0.67
N GLN A 127 5.13 -2.55 -0.19
CA GLN A 127 4.99 -2.86 1.23
C GLN A 127 6.24 -3.53 1.81
N ARG A 128 6.86 -4.45 1.06
CA ARG A 128 8.13 -5.08 1.48
C ARG A 128 9.27 -4.08 1.58
N MET A 129 9.36 -3.16 0.64
CA MET A 129 10.38 -2.11 0.68
C MET A 129 10.16 -1.17 1.87
N MET A 130 8.92 -0.80 2.17
CA MET A 130 8.59 0.05 3.31
C MET A 130 8.82 -0.65 4.66
N SER A 131 8.67 -1.98 4.73
CA SER A 131 8.87 -2.75 5.95
C SER A 131 10.34 -3.03 6.28
N GLY A 132 11.30 -2.64 5.42
CA GLY A 132 12.74 -2.80 5.66
C GLY A 132 13.24 -4.24 5.82
N GLY A 133 12.49 -5.24 5.35
CA GLY A 133 12.87 -6.65 5.39
C GLY A 133 12.89 -7.30 6.78
N VAL A 134 12.57 -6.55 7.84
CA VAL A 134 12.61 -7.06 9.22
C VAL A 134 11.34 -7.87 9.56
N ALA A 135 11.52 -8.88 10.40
CA ALA A 135 10.45 -9.77 10.83
C ALA A 135 9.29 -9.00 11.50
N GLN A 136 8.24 -8.75 10.73
CA GLN A 136 6.99 -8.19 11.25
C GLN A 136 6.33 -9.17 12.25
N GLN A 137 5.52 -8.65 13.16
CA GLN A 137 4.71 -9.50 14.03
C GLN A 137 3.85 -10.45 13.19
N PRO A 138 3.67 -11.73 13.61
CA PRO A 138 2.80 -12.67 12.92
C PRO A 138 1.40 -12.10 12.67
N GLN A 139 0.85 -11.39 13.65
CA GLN A 139 -0.44 -10.72 13.57
C GLN A 139 -0.46 -9.61 12.52
N GLN A 140 0.60 -8.83 12.42
CA GLN A 140 0.74 -7.76 11.42
C GLN A 140 0.88 -8.33 10.00
N LYS A 141 1.63 -9.45 9.86
CA LYS A 141 1.72 -10.18 8.58
C LYS A 141 0.36 -10.72 8.15
N THR A 142 -0.37 -11.37 9.06
CA THR A 142 -1.70 -11.91 8.79
C THR A 142 -2.67 -10.80 8.36
N MET A 143 -2.67 -9.66 9.06
CA MET A 143 -3.47 -8.51 8.68
C MET A 143 -3.07 -7.98 7.30
N GLN A 144 -1.78 -7.92 7.00
CA GLN A 144 -1.27 -7.47 5.70
C GLN A 144 -1.73 -8.39 4.56
N TYR A 145 -1.59 -9.70 4.72
CA TYR A 145 -2.05 -10.68 3.71
C TYR A 145 -3.56 -10.62 3.54
N PHE A 146 -4.31 -10.53 4.64
CA PHE A 146 -5.76 -10.39 4.60
C PHE A 146 -6.18 -9.13 3.84
N MET A 147 -5.59 -7.98 4.14
CA MET A 147 -5.89 -6.72 3.45
C MET A 147 -5.51 -6.78 1.97
N THR A 148 -4.37 -7.38 1.65
CA THR A 148 -3.94 -7.55 0.25
C THR A 148 -4.93 -8.44 -0.53
N ALA A 149 -5.36 -9.56 0.04
CA ALA A 149 -6.35 -10.44 -0.56
C ALA A 149 -7.72 -9.75 -0.70
N PHE A 150 -8.15 -9.02 0.33
CA PHE A 150 -9.39 -8.25 0.31
C PHE A 150 -9.37 -7.19 -0.80
N PHE A 151 -8.30 -6.42 -0.91
CA PHE A 151 -8.15 -5.44 -1.98
C PHE A 151 -8.13 -6.09 -3.36
N PHE A 152 -7.46 -7.23 -3.53
CA PHE A 152 -7.46 -7.96 -4.78
C PHE A 152 -8.88 -8.34 -5.22
N LEU A 153 -9.67 -8.91 -4.30
CA LEU A 153 -11.06 -9.28 -4.59
C LEU A 153 -11.92 -8.06 -4.95
N MET A 154 -11.74 -6.96 -4.24
CA MET A 154 -12.51 -5.74 -4.45
C MET A 154 -12.13 -5.06 -5.77
N PHE A 155 -10.84 -4.94 -6.07
CA PHE A 155 -10.34 -4.22 -7.24
C PHE A 155 -10.58 -4.97 -8.56
N ASN A 156 -10.85 -6.28 -8.52
CA ASN A 156 -11.22 -7.04 -9.70
C ASN A 156 -12.52 -6.52 -10.37
N SER A 157 -13.42 -5.95 -9.58
CA SER A 157 -14.69 -5.38 -10.06
C SER A 157 -14.62 -3.86 -10.33
N PHE A 158 -13.44 -3.26 -10.16
CA PHE A 158 -13.27 -1.82 -10.35
C PHE A 158 -12.87 -1.46 -11.78
N PRO A 159 -13.12 -0.21 -12.21
CA PRO A 159 -12.71 0.28 -13.52
C PRO A 159 -11.21 0.05 -13.80
N SER A 160 -10.90 -0.39 -15.02
CA SER A 160 -9.52 -0.65 -15.43
C SER A 160 -8.63 0.59 -15.34
N GLY A 161 -9.16 1.78 -15.61
CA GLY A 161 -8.45 3.05 -15.45
C GLY A 161 -7.98 3.31 -14.02
N LEU A 162 -8.81 2.96 -13.03
CA LEU A 162 -8.43 3.08 -11.62
C LEU A 162 -7.30 2.11 -11.26
N ASN A 163 -7.40 0.86 -11.69
CA ASN A 163 -6.36 -0.16 -11.47
C ASN A 163 -5.03 0.22 -12.15
N LEU A 164 -5.11 0.76 -13.37
CA LEU A 164 -3.96 1.27 -14.11
C LEU A 164 -3.30 2.43 -13.37
N TYR A 165 -4.08 3.40 -12.91
CA TYR A 165 -3.57 4.53 -12.13
C TYR A 165 -2.80 4.05 -10.89
N TYR A 166 -3.39 3.13 -10.11
CA TYR A 166 -2.73 2.63 -8.90
C TYR A 166 -1.48 1.80 -9.21
N THR A 167 -1.50 1.00 -10.26
CA THR A 167 -0.33 0.24 -10.70
C THR A 167 0.82 1.19 -11.05
N LEU A 168 0.55 2.20 -11.87
CA LEU A 168 1.55 3.21 -12.26
C LEU A 168 2.04 4.01 -11.04
N PHE A 169 1.15 4.42 -10.17
CA PHE A 169 1.50 5.13 -8.93
C PHE A 169 2.45 4.29 -8.05
N ASN A 170 2.14 3.00 -7.85
CA ASN A 170 2.99 2.10 -7.07
C ASN A 170 4.37 1.92 -7.72
N VAL A 171 4.41 1.69 -9.04
CA VAL A 171 5.66 1.53 -9.79
C VAL A 171 6.53 2.78 -9.70
N LEU A 172 5.94 3.96 -9.93
CA LEU A 172 6.65 5.25 -9.82
C LEU A 172 7.16 5.48 -8.40
N THR A 173 6.38 5.14 -7.38
CA THR A 173 6.77 5.25 -5.98
C THR A 173 7.94 4.32 -5.65
N ILE A 174 7.92 3.08 -6.16
CA ILE A 174 9.03 2.12 -6.00
C ILE A 174 10.30 2.66 -6.67
N LEU A 175 10.18 3.19 -7.88
CA LEU A 175 11.32 3.81 -8.59
C LEU A 175 11.85 5.02 -7.81
N GLN A 176 10.98 5.88 -7.35
CA GLN A 176 11.35 7.05 -6.54
C GLN A 176 12.08 6.65 -5.26
N GLN A 177 11.62 5.63 -4.55
CA GLN A 177 12.27 5.13 -3.35
C GLN A 177 13.66 4.54 -3.62
N LYS A 178 13.87 3.94 -4.80
CA LYS A 178 15.19 3.42 -5.21
C LYS A 178 16.14 4.51 -5.68
N LEU A 179 15.61 5.55 -6.33
CA LEU A 179 16.43 6.62 -6.92
C LEU A 179 16.80 7.71 -5.91
N ILE A 180 16.01 7.90 -4.85
CA ILE A 180 16.34 8.82 -3.75
C ILE A 180 17.19 8.03 -2.74
N PRO A 181 18.54 8.15 -2.78
CA PRO A 181 19.35 7.59 -1.71
C PRO A 181 18.94 8.25 -0.40
N ASN A 182 19.02 7.51 0.70
CA ASN A 182 18.78 8.01 2.07
C ASN A 182 19.81 9.08 2.44
N THR A 183 19.74 10.25 1.81
CA THR A 183 20.66 11.37 2.02
C THR A 183 20.46 12.08 3.35
N ASP A 184 19.42 11.71 4.11
CA ASP A 184 19.13 12.35 5.41
C ASP A 184 19.84 11.67 6.61
N THR A 185 20.91 10.89 6.39
CA THR A 185 21.74 10.37 7.49
C THR A 185 22.89 11.30 7.86
N ALA A 186 23.07 12.43 7.16
CA ALA A 186 24.21 13.33 7.38
C ALA A 186 23.90 14.59 8.21
N GLU A 187 22.64 14.86 8.56
CA GLU A 187 22.27 16.09 9.30
C GLU A 187 21.71 15.84 10.72
N ALA A 188 21.95 14.69 11.29
CA ALA A 188 21.59 14.40 12.68
C ALA A 188 22.79 13.82 13.46
N ALA A 189 24.01 14.34 13.21
CA ALA A 189 25.20 14.15 14.07
C ALA A 189 25.55 15.44 14.77
#